data_28879a88223f16b358c10dc1a28c25cc
#
_entry.id   28879a88223f16b358c10dc1a28c25cc
#
_cell.length_a   1.000
_cell.length_b   1.000
_cell.length_c   1.000
_cell.angle_alpha   90.00
_cell.angle_beta   90.00
_cell.angle_gamma   90.00
#
_symmetry.space_group_name_H-M   'P 1'
#
loop_
_entity.id
_entity.type
_entity.pdbx_description
1 polymer ?
#
loop_
_entity_poly.entity_id
_entity_poly.type
_entity_poly.pdbx_seq_one_letter_code
_entity_poly.pdbx_strand_id
1 'polypeptide(L)'
;MIMKRLVSLFVLLAALTFESLACTSAIVAPQRSSEGVPLLWKHRDNARYTNTRIEYISDGRYAYTAVVPNTEKYDKGVYAGVNEKGLGVISTATKNLPEATPEEYKACTLSRMSGGVMWNALRKCATIDELEELLKKTKRSRRSHSNFGVGDASGAVAYFEVWDLGYRRYDVSTSGNNGFDVRSNFSHAGDPKKLGSSKRRYDLIMKEMAEHKGNFAPQNFIDYSRSYNSIKYGNVLDDDSYYYCSNHTVPRASTVGVFVVVCDGKCPRMLVMNGHSVSSIAVPVYVQAGSNIPECVHGDAMRLLSNDFREKAYTSVNKKKLLNKEVVRSVLRIKQPKMDMPKETPVDIHAFNANIDKLFAKHEKRVRKVLSKF
;
A
#
# COMPACT_ATOMS: atom_id res chain seq x y z
N MET A 1 -34.51 22.69 24.24
CA MET A 1 -34.42 22.80 22.76
C MET A 1 -32.99 22.97 22.25
N ILE A 2 -32.15 23.72 22.93
CA ILE A 2 -30.74 23.99 22.57
C ILE A 2 -29.84 22.73 22.67
N MET A 3 -30.02 21.89 23.69
CA MET A 3 -29.23 20.68 23.91
C MET A 3 -29.44 19.60 22.84
N LYS A 4 -30.66 19.46 22.25
CA LYS A 4 -30.92 18.53 21.14
C LYS A 4 -30.29 18.99 19.83
N ARG A 5 -30.13 20.31 19.61
CA ARG A 5 -29.42 20.83 18.44
C ARG A 5 -27.90 20.66 18.51
N LEU A 6 -27.32 20.74 19.71
CA LEU A 6 -25.88 20.49 19.93
C LEU A 6 -25.52 19.02 19.73
N VAL A 7 -26.35 18.07 20.18
CA VAL A 7 -26.13 16.63 19.96
C VAL A 7 -26.25 16.29 18.47
N SER A 8 -27.22 16.88 17.76
CA SER A 8 -27.35 16.69 16.29
C SER A 8 -26.16 17.28 15.51
N LEU A 9 -25.60 18.39 15.96
CA LEU A 9 -24.41 19.00 15.34
C LEU A 9 -23.15 18.17 15.57
N PHE A 10 -22.98 17.56 16.74
CA PHE A 10 -21.87 16.66 17.05
C PHE A 10 -21.96 15.33 16.27
N VAL A 11 -23.14 14.78 16.11
CA VAL A 11 -23.38 13.57 15.29
C VAL A 11 -23.14 13.88 13.80
N LEU A 12 -23.49 15.06 13.32
CA LEU A 12 -23.25 15.47 11.93
C LEU A 12 -21.76 15.76 11.67
N LEU A 13 -21.01 16.32 12.64
CA LEU A 13 -19.55 16.49 12.52
C LEU A 13 -18.79 15.16 12.60
N ALA A 14 -19.27 14.18 13.39
CA ALA A 14 -18.67 12.85 13.45
C ALA A 14 -18.87 12.05 12.14
N ALA A 15 -19.93 12.32 11.39
CA ALA A 15 -20.19 11.68 10.09
C ALA A 15 -19.33 12.22 8.95
N LEU A 16 -18.64 13.36 9.12
CA LEU A 16 -17.83 14.01 8.08
C LEU A 16 -16.35 13.60 8.08
N THR A 17 -15.90 12.70 8.95
CA THR A 17 -14.48 12.36 9.11
C THR A 17 -14.06 10.96 8.64
N PHE A 18 -14.93 10.20 7.95
CA PHE A 18 -14.65 8.83 7.53
C PHE A 18 -14.42 8.63 6.02
N GLU A 19 -13.92 9.62 5.33
CA GLU A 19 -13.30 9.40 4.03
C GLU A 19 -11.80 9.27 4.21
N SER A 20 -11.26 8.01 4.18
CA SER A 20 -9.85 8.20 4.22
C SER A 20 -8.92 7.07 3.91
N LEU A 21 -9.10 5.90 4.33
CA LEU A 21 -8.15 4.83 4.05
C LEU A 21 -8.80 3.85 3.09
N ALA A 22 -8.37 3.88 1.84
CA ALA A 22 -8.91 3.02 0.81
C ALA A 22 -7.76 2.32 0.08
N CYS A 23 -7.13 1.35 0.74
CA CYS A 23 -6.03 0.57 0.19
C CYS A 23 -6.52 -0.66 -0.59
N THR A 24 -5.67 -1.16 -1.48
CA THR A 24 -5.81 -2.47 -2.12
C THR A 24 -4.48 -3.20 -1.98
N SER A 25 -4.51 -4.49 -1.76
CA SER A 25 -3.30 -5.31 -1.64
C SER A 25 -3.51 -6.69 -2.23
N ALA A 26 -2.42 -7.31 -2.64
CA ALA A 26 -2.37 -8.72 -3.01
C ALA A 26 -1.10 -9.36 -2.45
N ILE A 27 -1.17 -10.67 -2.25
CA ILE A 27 -0.03 -11.51 -1.88
C ILE A 27 0.05 -12.68 -2.84
N VAL A 28 1.27 -13.11 -3.16
CA VAL A 28 1.54 -14.16 -4.16
C VAL A 28 2.52 -15.17 -3.60
N ALA A 29 2.19 -16.44 -3.76
CA ALA A 29 3.06 -17.55 -3.39
C ALA A 29 4.26 -17.70 -4.35
N PRO A 30 5.39 -18.26 -3.91
CA PRO A 30 6.62 -18.41 -4.70
C PRO A 30 6.41 -19.04 -6.09
N GLN A 31 5.54 -20.02 -6.18
CA GLN A 31 5.26 -20.79 -7.41
C GLN A 31 4.54 -19.97 -8.48
N ARG A 32 3.93 -18.84 -8.09
CA ARG A 32 3.27 -17.89 -8.99
C ARG A 32 4.03 -16.57 -9.11
N SER A 33 5.21 -16.49 -8.51
CA SER A 33 6.11 -15.33 -8.55
C SER A 33 7.25 -15.55 -9.54
N SER A 34 7.55 -14.56 -10.38
CA SER A 34 8.73 -14.56 -11.25
C SER A 34 10.04 -14.46 -10.46
N GLU A 35 9.95 -14.01 -9.21
CA GLU A 35 11.08 -13.93 -8.30
C GLU A 35 11.40 -15.27 -7.62
N GLY A 36 10.48 -16.24 -7.66
CA GLY A 36 10.60 -17.53 -6.97
C GLY A 36 10.46 -17.44 -5.44
N VAL A 37 10.07 -16.28 -4.93
CA VAL A 37 9.82 -15.97 -3.52
C VAL A 37 8.50 -15.22 -3.38
N PRO A 38 7.90 -15.13 -2.17
CA PRO A 38 6.64 -14.40 -2.01
C PRO A 38 6.74 -12.94 -2.44
N LEU A 39 5.68 -12.46 -3.09
CA LEU A 39 5.48 -11.04 -3.40
C LEU A 39 4.29 -10.49 -2.63
N LEU A 40 4.45 -9.31 -2.07
CA LEU A 40 3.37 -8.59 -1.40
C LEU A 40 3.20 -7.23 -2.08
N TRP A 41 2.00 -6.92 -2.52
CA TRP A 41 1.69 -5.63 -3.14
C TRP A 41 0.72 -4.82 -2.30
N LYS A 42 0.97 -3.53 -2.18
CA LYS A 42 0.09 -2.56 -1.57
C LYS A 42 -0.04 -1.31 -2.42
N HIS A 43 -1.27 -1.01 -2.82
CA HIS A 43 -1.69 0.29 -3.32
C HIS A 43 -2.28 1.09 -2.15
N ARG A 44 -1.62 2.20 -1.78
CA ARG A 44 -1.99 3.00 -0.62
C ARG A 44 -2.74 4.24 -1.03
N ASP A 45 -3.94 4.40 -0.47
CA ASP A 45 -4.73 5.62 -0.57
C ASP A 45 -4.84 6.31 0.79
N ASN A 46 -4.73 7.64 0.80
CA ASN A 46 -4.97 8.45 1.99
C ASN A 46 -5.50 9.83 1.58
N ALA A 47 -6.74 10.16 1.98
CA ALA A 47 -7.39 11.42 1.62
C ALA A 47 -6.71 12.65 2.21
N ARG A 48 -5.93 12.50 3.27
CA ARG A 48 -5.13 13.58 3.88
C ARG A 48 -3.79 13.79 3.19
N TYR A 49 -3.47 12.99 2.16
CA TYR A 49 -2.18 13.01 1.45
C TYR A 49 -0.97 12.99 2.39
N THR A 50 -1.08 12.25 3.50
CA THR A 50 -0.02 12.17 4.51
C THR A 50 1.27 11.70 3.88
N ASN A 51 2.31 12.47 4.14
CA ASN A 51 3.63 12.20 3.65
C ASN A 51 4.18 10.90 4.24
N THR A 52 4.88 10.19 3.39
CA THR A 52 5.67 9.03 3.79
C THR A 52 7.08 9.20 3.27
N ARG A 53 8.02 8.55 3.92
CA ARG A 53 9.39 8.37 3.45
C ARG A 53 9.79 6.93 3.60
N ILE A 54 10.84 6.56 2.91
CA ILE A 54 11.43 5.22 3.04
C ILE A 54 12.63 5.34 3.96
N GLU A 55 12.69 4.49 4.98
CA GLU A 55 13.78 4.47 5.94
C GLU A 55 14.34 3.08 6.15
N TYR A 56 15.66 3.03 6.38
CA TYR A 56 16.34 1.90 6.97
C TYR A 56 16.38 2.09 8.49
N ILE A 57 16.00 1.07 9.24
CA ILE A 57 15.86 1.11 10.69
C ILE A 57 16.50 -0.14 11.29
N SER A 58 17.29 0.04 12.35
CA SER A 58 17.99 -1.02 13.08
C SER A 58 17.73 -0.94 14.59
N ASP A 59 16.45 -0.85 14.96
CA ASP A 59 16.01 -0.63 16.36
C ASP A 59 15.54 -1.93 17.06
N GLY A 60 15.87 -3.09 16.51
CA GLY A 60 15.40 -4.37 17.01
C GLY A 60 16.36 -5.53 16.79
N ARG A 61 15.83 -6.74 16.84
CA ARG A 61 16.60 -7.97 16.55
C ARG A 61 17.05 -8.01 15.10
N TYR A 62 16.24 -7.46 14.19
CA TYR A 62 16.51 -7.41 12.75
C TYR A 62 16.42 -5.99 12.24
N ALA A 63 17.34 -5.64 11.35
CA ALA A 63 17.26 -4.41 10.58
C ALA A 63 16.23 -4.57 9.44
N TYR A 64 15.59 -3.46 9.04
CA TYR A 64 14.55 -3.47 8.03
C TYR A 64 14.47 -2.16 7.27
N THR A 65 13.94 -2.22 6.05
CA THR A 65 13.55 -1.03 5.29
C THR A 65 12.02 -0.93 5.27
N ALA A 66 11.51 0.25 5.57
CA ALA A 66 10.08 0.45 5.72
C ALA A 66 9.59 1.78 5.17
N VAL A 67 8.30 1.79 4.82
CA VAL A 67 7.51 2.99 4.54
C VAL A 67 6.97 3.52 5.85
N VAL A 68 7.41 4.69 6.26
CA VAL A 68 7.05 5.31 7.54
C VAL A 68 6.39 6.68 7.34
N PRO A 69 5.67 7.22 8.34
CA PRO A 69 5.21 8.60 8.29
C PRO A 69 6.41 9.57 8.16
N ASN A 70 6.27 10.57 7.30
CA ASN A 70 7.25 11.68 7.23
C ASN A 70 6.88 12.75 8.27
N THR A 71 7.14 12.47 9.54
CA THR A 71 6.94 13.36 10.67
C THR A 71 8.28 13.59 11.37
N GLU A 72 8.44 14.73 12.05
CA GLU A 72 9.65 15.03 12.82
C GLU A 72 9.90 14.00 13.94
N LYS A 73 8.82 13.43 14.47
CA LYS A 73 8.88 12.33 15.43
C LYS A 73 8.41 11.06 14.75
N TYR A 74 9.34 10.11 14.58
CA TYR A 74 8.98 8.74 14.20
C TYR A 74 8.08 8.14 15.29
N ASP A 75 6.81 7.93 14.96
CA ASP A 75 5.79 7.44 15.90
C ASP A 75 5.71 5.89 15.95
N LYS A 76 6.73 5.21 15.41
CA LYS A 76 6.78 3.75 15.27
C LYS A 76 5.65 3.18 14.40
N GLY A 77 5.12 3.98 13.49
CA GLY A 77 4.15 3.56 12.48
C GLY A 77 4.85 3.05 11.23
N VAL A 78 4.44 1.87 10.73
CA VAL A 78 4.91 1.30 9.46
C VAL A 78 3.70 1.06 8.56
N TYR A 79 3.83 1.34 7.27
CA TYR A 79 2.78 1.09 6.28
C TYR A 79 3.07 -0.11 5.37
N ALA A 80 4.32 -0.40 5.12
CA ALA A 80 4.84 -1.57 4.42
C ALA A 80 6.33 -1.69 4.75
N GLY A 81 6.91 -2.88 4.66
CA GLY A 81 8.34 -3.06 4.88
C GLY A 81 8.80 -4.50 4.71
N VAL A 82 10.11 -4.67 4.71
CA VAL A 82 10.79 -5.97 4.70
C VAL A 82 12.05 -5.89 5.55
N ASN A 83 12.34 -6.94 6.31
CA ASN A 83 13.54 -7.02 7.12
C ASN A 83 14.65 -7.84 6.45
N GLU A 84 15.84 -7.81 7.05
CA GLU A 84 17.04 -8.50 6.56
C GLU A 84 16.91 -10.04 6.51
N LYS A 85 15.90 -10.62 7.15
CA LYS A 85 15.58 -12.06 7.09
C LYS A 85 14.57 -12.39 5.99
N GLY A 86 14.09 -11.38 5.23
CA GLY A 86 13.10 -11.57 4.18
C GLY A 86 11.66 -11.62 4.67
N LEU A 87 11.38 -11.36 5.96
CA LEU A 87 10.01 -11.17 6.40
C LEU A 87 9.49 -9.83 5.87
N GLY A 88 8.51 -9.91 4.98
CA GLY A 88 7.79 -8.77 4.45
C GLY A 88 6.41 -8.61 5.09
N VAL A 89 5.95 -7.37 5.25
CA VAL A 89 4.62 -7.07 5.77
C VAL A 89 4.01 -5.84 5.10
N ILE A 90 2.74 -5.96 4.76
CA ILE A 90 1.88 -4.87 4.26
C ILE A 90 0.56 -4.86 5.02
N SER A 91 -0.22 -3.79 4.93
CA SER A 91 -1.55 -3.77 5.56
C SER A 91 -2.60 -3.03 4.74
N THR A 92 -3.86 -3.43 4.90
CA THR A 92 -5.02 -2.64 4.52
C THR A 92 -5.94 -2.49 5.73
N ALA A 93 -6.33 -1.26 6.05
CA ALA A 93 -7.32 -1.03 7.12
C ALA A 93 -8.67 -1.61 6.72
N THR A 94 -9.41 -2.14 7.68
CA THR A 94 -10.74 -2.74 7.48
C THR A 94 -11.78 -2.08 8.36
N LYS A 95 -13.05 -2.14 7.94
CA LYS A 95 -14.17 -1.48 8.63
C LYS A 95 -15.25 -2.46 9.09
N ASN A 96 -15.07 -3.75 8.87
CA ASN A 96 -16.09 -4.77 9.10
C ASN A 96 -15.68 -5.83 10.13
N LEU A 97 -14.50 -5.74 10.71
CA LEU A 97 -14.08 -6.63 11.80
C LEU A 97 -14.77 -6.25 13.13
N PRO A 98 -14.90 -7.21 14.07
CA PRO A 98 -15.47 -6.94 15.37
C PRO A 98 -14.72 -5.84 16.11
N GLU A 99 -15.46 -4.91 16.72
CA GLU A 99 -14.90 -3.87 17.59
C GLU A 99 -14.92 -4.35 19.04
N ALA A 100 -13.92 -3.92 19.81
CA ALA A 100 -13.91 -4.12 21.25
C ALA A 100 -14.96 -3.24 21.93
N THR A 101 -15.53 -3.70 23.03
CA THR A 101 -16.39 -2.87 23.88
C THR A 101 -15.58 -1.74 24.53
N PRO A 102 -16.23 -0.66 25.03
CA PRO A 102 -15.52 0.41 25.74
C PRO A 102 -14.69 -0.09 26.93
N GLU A 103 -15.17 -1.12 27.64
CA GLU A 103 -14.49 -1.74 28.78
C GLU A 103 -13.24 -2.50 28.32
N GLU A 104 -13.35 -3.27 27.25
CA GLU A 104 -12.23 -3.98 26.63
C GLU A 104 -11.19 -3.01 26.07
N TYR A 105 -11.62 -1.87 25.51
CA TYR A 105 -10.74 -0.80 25.07
C TYR A 105 -9.93 -0.17 26.22
N LYS A 106 -10.56 0.04 27.39
CA LYS A 106 -9.86 0.56 28.57
C LYS A 106 -8.78 -0.39 29.07
N ALA A 107 -8.97 -1.70 28.90
CA ALA A 107 -7.99 -2.72 29.26
C ALA A 107 -6.82 -2.82 28.27
N CYS A 108 -6.87 -2.17 27.11
CA CYS A 108 -5.81 -2.16 26.12
C CYS A 108 -4.71 -1.17 26.51
N THR A 109 -3.58 -1.67 27.00
CA THR A 109 -2.44 -0.86 27.46
C THR A 109 -1.56 -0.29 26.33
N LEU A 110 -1.66 -0.81 25.10
CA LEU A 110 -0.88 -0.36 23.96
C LEU A 110 -1.78 0.36 22.94
N SER A 111 -1.66 1.67 22.90
CA SER A 111 -2.37 2.55 21.95
C SER A 111 -1.79 2.50 20.54
N ARG A 112 -1.46 1.32 19.98
CA ARG A 112 -0.73 1.30 18.73
C ARG A 112 -1.46 0.54 17.64
N MET A 113 -1.96 1.35 16.71
CA MET A 113 -2.58 1.02 15.45
C MET A 113 -1.81 -0.07 14.67
N SER A 114 -2.36 -0.48 13.55
CA SER A 114 -1.78 -1.45 12.61
C SER A 114 -0.30 -1.24 12.29
N GLY A 115 0.15 0.02 12.21
CA GLY A 115 1.56 0.36 12.01
C GLY A 115 2.48 -0.13 13.11
N GLY A 116 2.03 -0.13 14.37
CA GLY A 116 2.80 -0.67 15.50
C GLY A 116 2.91 -2.19 15.50
N VAL A 117 1.91 -2.91 14.97
CA VAL A 117 1.99 -4.36 14.76
C VAL A 117 3.07 -4.68 13.73
N MET A 118 3.05 -3.99 12.57
CA MET A 118 4.04 -4.18 11.52
C MET A 118 5.45 -3.79 11.98
N TRP A 119 5.59 -2.70 12.72
CA TRP A 119 6.86 -2.31 13.32
C TRP A 119 7.44 -3.42 14.22
N ASN A 120 6.60 -4.01 15.10
CA ASN A 120 7.05 -5.11 15.94
C ASN A 120 7.37 -6.39 15.14
N ALA A 121 6.61 -6.67 14.08
CA ALA A 121 6.88 -7.80 13.19
C ALA A 121 8.26 -7.67 12.54
N LEU A 122 8.53 -6.54 11.87
CA LEU A 122 9.78 -6.32 11.14
C LEU A 122 11.01 -6.38 12.04
N ARG A 123 10.93 -5.79 13.24
CA ARG A 123 12.08 -5.72 14.14
C ARG A 123 12.34 -6.99 14.97
N LYS A 124 11.39 -7.95 15.03
CA LYS A 124 11.46 -9.09 15.95
C LYS A 124 11.27 -10.45 15.29
N CYS A 125 10.56 -10.53 14.16
CA CYS A 125 10.18 -11.80 13.56
C CYS A 125 10.96 -12.04 12.26
N ALA A 126 11.31 -13.29 12.01
CA ALA A 126 11.92 -13.75 10.76
C ALA A 126 10.91 -14.56 9.91
N THR A 127 9.86 -15.10 10.53
CA THR A 127 8.88 -15.97 9.88
C THR A 127 7.45 -15.54 10.17
N ILE A 128 6.52 -16.04 9.35
CA ILE A 128 5.08 -15.85 9.56
C ILE A 128 4.65 -16.43 10.91
N ASP A 129 5.20 -17.57 11.30
CA ASP A 129 4.84 -18.24 12.56
C ASP A 129 5.33 -17.45 13.77
N GLU A 130 6.51 -16.82 13.71
CA GLU A 130 6.96 -15.89 14.76
C GLU A 130 6.02 -14.67 14.87
N LEU A 131 5.50 -14.17 13.76
CA LEU A 131 4.48 -13.12 13.76
C LEU A 131 3.18 -13.62 14.42
N GLU A 132 2.75 -14.84 14.12
CA GLU A 132 1.55 -15.42 14.72
C GLU A 132 1.70 -15.53 16.24
N GLU A 133 2.86 -15.97 16.73
CA GLU A 133 3.16 -16.00 18.17
C GLU A 133 3.17 -14.59 18.78
N LEU A 134 3.69 -13.59 18.08
CA LEU A 134 3.61 -12.20 18.49
C LEU A 134 2.13 -11.74 18.61
N LEU A 135 1.29 -12.12 17.67
CA LEU A 135 -0.15 -11.81 17.69
C LEU A 135 -0.87 -12.53 18.85
N LYS A 136 -0.52 -13.78 19.18
CA LYS A 136 -1.06 -14.50 20.32
C LYS A 136 -0.72 -13.80 21.64
N LYS A 137 0.53 -13.37 21.80
CA LYS A 137 1.04 -12.70 23.02
C LYS A 137 0.49 -11.28 23.21
N THR A 138 0.13 -10.59 22.13
CA THR A 138 -0.36 -9.20 22.14
C THR A 138 -1.88 -9.07 22.04
N LYS A 139 -2.62 -10.17 22.17
CA LYS A 139 -4.09 -10.18 22.28
C LYS A 139 -4.53 -9.26 23.43
N ARG A 140 -5.52 -8.39 23.22
CA ARG A 140 -6.01 -7.34 24.11
C ARG A 140 -5.20 -6.03 24.17
N SER A 141 -4.05 -5.95 23.54
CA SER A 141 -3.26 -4.70 23.53
C SER A 141 -3.18 -4.04 22.15
N ARG A 142 -3.91 -4.61 21.18
CA ARG A 142 -3.89 -4.16 19.80
C ARG A 142 -5.02 -3.20 19.55
N ARG A 143 -4.94 -2.05 19.21
CA ARG A 143 -5.96 -1.20 18.59
C ARG A 143 -5.81 -1.27 17.07
N SER A 144 -6.07 -2.44 16.50
CA SER A 144 -5.83 -2.69 15.09
C SER A 144 -7.00 -3.38 14.44
N HIS A 145 -7.54 -2.78 13.38
CA HIS A 145 -8.49 -3.40 12.46
C HIS A 145 -7.87 -3.38 11.08
N SER A 146 -7.18 -4.46 10.72
CA SER A 146 -6.42 -4.53 9.48
C SER A 146 -6.26 -5.95 8.94
N ASN A 147 -6.14 -6.04 7.62
CA ASN A 147 -5.62 -7.20 6.95
C ASN A 147 -4.10 -6.99 6.78
N PHE A 148 -3.29 -7.85 7.35
CA PHE A 148 -1.85 -7.88 7.14
C PHE A 148 -1.52 -8.95 6.12
N GLY A 149 -0.96 -8.57 4.97
CA GLY A 149 -0.32 -9.49 4.04
C GLY A 149 1.12 -9.71 4.49
N VAL A 150 1.51 -10.95 4.68
CA VAL A 150 2.82 -11.33 5.21
C VAL A 150 3.42 -12.43 4.35
N GLY A 151 4.71 -12.35 4.08
CA GLY A 151 5.51 -13.39 3.44
C GLY A 151 6.88 -13.48 4.07
N ASP A 152 7.51 -14.65 4.03
CA ASP A 152 8.86 -14.84 4.55
C ASP A 152 9.75 -15.62 3.59
N ALA A 153 11.03 -15.69 3.90
CA ALA A 153 12.05 -16.34 3.08
C ALA A 153 11.89 -17.86 2.94
N SER A 154 11.09 -18.51 3.77
CA SER A 154 10.78 -19.94 3.63
C SER A 154 9.81 -20.21 2.47
N GLY A 155 9.18 -19.16 1.96
CA GLY A 155 8.14 -19.24 0.94
C GLY A 155 6.72 -19.22 1.50
N ALA A 156 6.56 -19.20 2.80
CA ALA A 156 5.25 -19.05 3.42
C ALA A 156 4.67 -17.66 3.15
N VAL A 157 3.37 -17.61 2.85
CA VAL A 157 2.65 -16.36 2.58
C VAL A 157 1.21 -16.47 3.05
N ALA A 158 0.72 -15.46 3.79
CA ALA A 158 -0.62 -15.46 4.35
C ALA A 158 -1.18 -14.05 4.55
N TYR A 159 -2.51 -13.95 4.59
CA TYR A 159 -3.18 -12.82 5.22
C TYR A 159 -3.53 -13.12 6.66
N PHE A 160 -3.24 -12.16 7.54
CA PHE A 160 -3.78 -12.11 8.90
C PHE A 160 -4.82 -11.00 8.98
N GLU A 161 -6.07 -11.36 9.15
CA GLU A 161 -7.14 -10.42 9.44
C GLU A 161 -7.19 -10.21 10.95
N VAL A 162 -6.78 -9.04 11.42
CA VAL A 162 -6.49 -8.76 12.84
C VAL A 162 -7.42 -7.69 13.37
N TRP A 163 -8.01 -7.97 14.55
CA TRP A 163 -8.81 -7.01 15.32
C TRP A 163 -8.33 -6.97 16.78
N ASP A 164 -8.94 -6.14 17.58
CA ASP A 164 -8.48 -5.86 18.94
C ASP A 164 -8.31 -7.12 19.80
N LEU A 165 -9.23 -8.06 19.69
CA LEU A 165 -9.31 -9.23 20.55
C LEU A 165 -8.90 -10.54 19.86
N GLY A 166 -8.63 -10.51 18.56
CA GLY A 166 -8.37 -11.74 17.84
C GLY A 166 -7.70 -11.54 16.49
N TYR A 167 -7.56 -12.62 15.79
CA TYR A 167 -7.13 -12.64 14.38
C TYR A 167 -7.61 -13.92 13.71
N ARG A 168 -7.57 -13.92 12.36
CA ARG A 168 -7.71 -15.12 11.54
C ARG A 168 -6.60 -15.13 10.49
N ARG A 169 -5.95 -16.29 10.31
CA ARG A 169 -4.91 -16.53 9.31
C ARG A 169 -5.55 -17.21 8.09
N TYR A 170 -5.12 -16.77 6.91
CA TYR A 170 -5.48 -17.32 5.61
C TYR A 170 -4.20 -17.59 4.82
N ASP A 171 -3.75 -18.82 4.79
CA ASP A 171 -2.57 -19.23 4.05
C ASP A 171 -2.88 -19.26 2.55
N VAL A 172 -1.90 -18.84 1.75
CA VAL A 172 -1.98 -18.85 0.30
C VAL A 172 -1.16 -20.01 -0.25
N SER A 173 -1.80 -20.88 -1.00
CA SER A 173 -1.18 -22.02 -1.67
C SER A 173 -1.63 -22.14 -3.11
N THR A 174 -0.86 -22.84 -3.92
CA THR A 174 -1.24 -23.10 -5.32
C THR A 174 -2.45 -24.03 -5.46
N SER A 175 -2.67 -24.91 -4.48
CA SER A 175 -3.78 -25.87 -4.50
C SER A 175 -5.11 -25.27 -4.01
N GLY A 176 -5.07 -24.27 -3.13
CA GLY A 176 -6.28 -23.74 -2.48
C GLY A 176 -6.85 -22.46 -3.12
N ASN A 177 -5.98 -21.58 -3.62
CA ASN A 177 -6.36 -20.23 -4.09
C ASN A 177 -5.51 -19.75 -5.27
N ASN A 178 -5.11 -20.64 -6.14
CA ASN A 178 -4.31 -20.38 -7.35
C ASN A 178 -2.99 -19.63 -7.07
N GLY A 179 -2.48 -19.70 -5.83
CA GLY A 179 -1.21 -19.11 -5.43
C GLY A 179 -1.22 -17.60 -5.25
N PHE A 180 -2.38 -16.98 -5.09
CA PHE A 180 -2.49 -15.57 -4.73
C PHE A 180 -3.78 -15.29 -3.92
N ASP A 181 -3.79 -14.17 -3.20
CA ASP A 181 -5.00 -13.65 -2.55
C ASP A 181 -4.99 -12.12 -2.54
N VAL A 182 -6.15 -11.51 -2.43
CA VAL A 182 -6.36 -10.06 -2.49
C VAL A 182 -7.11 -9.59 -1.25
N ARG A 183 -6.79 -8.40 -0.77
CA ARG A 183 -7.59 -7.68 0.24
C ARG A 183 -7.76 -6.22 -0.16
N SER A 184 -8.89 -5.66 0.26
CA SER A 184 -9.12 -4.24 0.26
C SER A 184 -9.58 -3.79 1.67
N ASN A 185 -10.46 -2.81 1.80
CA ASN A 185 -10.83 -2.29 3.12
C ASN A 185 -11.98 -3.06 3.80
N PHE A 186 -12.03 -4.34 3.59
CA PHE A 186 -12.86 -5.29 4.32
C PHE A 186 -12.08 -6.59 4.57
N SER A 187 -12.52 -7.35 5.56
CA SER A 187 -11.98 -8.66 5.94
C SER A 187 -13.02 -9.75 5.66
N HIS A 188 -12.58 -10.95 5.31
CA HIS A 188 -13.46 -12.10 5.12
C HIS A 188 -14.04 -12.60 6.45
N ALA A 189 -13.29 -12.44 7.56
CA ALA A 189 -13.75 -12.76 8.91
C ALA A 189 -14.76 -11.76 9.48
N GLY A 190 -14.95 -10.62 8.79
CA GLY A 190 -15.81 -9.55 9.27
C GLY A 190 -17.26 -9.67 8.79
N ASP A 191 -18.09 -8.69 9.16
CA ASP A 191 -19.49 -8.62 8.75
C ASP A 191 -19.63 -8.48 7.22
N PRO A 192 -20.23 -9.47 6.52
CA PRO A 192 -20.38 -9.46 5.07
C PRO A 192 -21.34 -8.36 4.56
N LYS A 193 -22.11 -7.73 5.43
CA LYS A 193 -22.98 -6.60 5.08
C LYS A 193 -22.24 -5.26 5.02
N LYS A 194 -21.01 -5.19 5.55
CA LYS A 194 -20.21 -3.96 5.66
C LYS A 194 -19.02 -3.90 4.68
N LEU A 195 -19.14 -4.49 3.50
CA LEU A 195 -18.04 -4.53 2.51
C LEU A 195 -17.81 -3.16 1.84
N GLY A 196 -18.88 -2.38 1.68
CA GLY A 196 -18.82 -1.04 1.10
C GLY A 196 -18.29 -1.02 -0.34
N SER A 197 -17.83 0.15 -0.77
CA SER A 197 -17.27 0.35 -2.13
C SER A 197 -15.91 -0.32 -2.34
N SER A 198 -15.26 -0.78 -1.28
CA SER A 198 -13.98 -1.47 -1.35
C SER A 198 -14.07 -2.83 -2.06
N LYS A 199 -15.25 -3.46 -2.02
CA LYS A 199 -15.52 -4.70 -2.74
C LYS A 199 -15.27 -4.59 -4.26
N ARG A 200 -15.58 -3.43 -4.86
CA ARG A 200 -15.37 -3.22 -6.31
C ARG A 200 -13.91 -3.34 -6.72
N ARG A 201 -12.97 -2.82 -5.91
CA ARG A 201 -11.53 -2.92 -6.18
C ARG A 201 -11.00 -4.32 -5.90
N TYR A 202 -11.53 -4.97 -4.88
CA TYR A 202 -11.26 -6.38 -4.60
C TYR A 202 -11.67 -7.25 -5.79
N ASP A 203 -12.92 -7.13 -6.25
CA ASP A 203 -13.45 -7.91 -7.37
C ASP A 203 -12.64 -7.65 -8.67
N LEU A 204 -12.27 -6.39 -8.93
CA LEU A 204 -11.46 -6.02 -10.09
C LEU A 204 -10.10 -6.72 -10.07
N ILE A 205 -9.37 -6.61 -8.96
CA ILE A 205 -8.01 -7.18 -8.87
C ILE A 205 -8.06 -8.70 -8.81
N MET A 206 -9.04 -9.29 -8.11
CA MET A 206 -9.27 -10.74 -8.16
C MET A 206 -9.47 -11.24 -9.58
N LYS A 207 -10.28 -10.54 -10.38
CA LYS A 207 -10.51 -10.87 -11.80
C LYS A 207 -9.22 -10.73 -12.62
N GLU A 208 -8.55 -9.58 -12.56
CA GLU A 208 -7.33 -9.31 -13.34
C GLU A 208 -6.21 -10.30 -12.99
N MET A 209 -6.05 -10.65 -11.72
CA MET A 209 -5.07 -11.66 -11.28
C MET A 209 -5.45 -13.08 -11.68
N ALA A 210 -6.74 -13.42 -11.67
CA ALA A 210 -7.21 -14.74 -12.13
C ALA A 210 -7.03 -14.92 -13.65
N GLU A 211 -7.17 -13.86 -14.42
CA GLU A 211 -6.98 -13.84 -15.88
C GLU A 211 -5.49 -13.76 -16.29
N HIS A 212 -4.60 -13.40 -15.35
CA HIS A 212 -3.17 -13.27 -15.61
C HIS A 212 -2.53 -14.62 -15.94
N LYS A 213 -1.88 -14.67 -17.11
CA LYS A 213 -1.16 -15.87 -17.57
C LYS A 213 0.31 -15.81 -17.13
N GLY A 214 0.81 -16.93 -16.60
CA GLY A 214 2.20 -17.02 -16.13
C GLY A 214 2.41 -16.53 -14.70
N ASN A 215 3.66 -16.28 -14.37
CA ASN A 215 4.07 -15.83 -13.04
C ASN A 215 3.98 -14.31 -12.91
N PHE A 216 3.61 -13.84 -11.72
CA PHE A 216 3.55 -12.43 -11.42
C PHE A 216 4.96 -11.86 -11.22
N ALA A 217 5.29 -10.81 -11.96
CA ALA A 217 6.47 -9.98 -11.71
C ALA A 217 6.09 -8.75 -10.87
N PRO A 218 7.03 -8.15 -10.14
CA PRO A 218 6.79 -6.89 -9.43
C PRO A 218 6.19 -5.79 -10.33
N GLN A 219 6.56 -5.77 -11.61
CA GLN A 219 6.04 -4.82 -12.60
C GLN A 219 4.52 -4.94 -12.82
N ASN A 220 3.95 -6.16 -12.76
CA ASN A 220 2.51 -6.33 -12.95
C ASN A 220 1.70 -5.56 -11.91
N PHE A 221 2.19 -5.47 -10.67
CA PHE A 221 1.54 -4.71 -9.61
C PHE A 221 1.65 -3.19 -9.80
N ILE A 222 2.73 -2.73 -10.42
CA ILE A 222 2.86 -1.34 -10.86
C ILE A 222 1.81 -1.05 -11.94
N ASP A 223 1.64 -1.97 -12.89
CA ASP A 223 0.67 -1.82 -13.99
C ASP A 223 -0.78 -1.82 -13.45
N TYR A 224 -1.13 -2.74 -12.55
CA TYR A 224 -2.43 -2.70 -11.85
C TYR A 224 -2.65 -1.38 -11.09
N SER A 225 -1.61 -0.85 -10.46
CA SER A 225 -1.67 0.42 -9.75
C SER A 225 -1.85 1.64 -10.66
N ARG A 226 -1.60 1.51 -11.94
CA ARG A 226 -1.72 2.56 -12.97
C ARG A 226 -2.94 2.39 -13.86
N SER A 227 -3.62 1.23 -13.75
CA SER A 227 -4.78 0.87 -14.56
C SER A 227 -6.05 1.57 -14.06
N TYR A 228 -6.75 2.23 -14.96
CA TYR A 228 -8.07 2.83 -14.72
C TYR A 228 -9.21 1.89 -15.13
N ASN A 229 -8.96 0.59 -15.11
CA ASN A 229 -9.99 -0.42 -15.34
C ASN A 229 -11.03 -0.43 -14.22
N SER A 230 -12.24 -0.81 -14.60
CA SER A 230 -13.38 -0.98 -13.73
C SER A 230 -14.27 -2.12 -14.25
N ILE A 231 -14.75 -2.99 -13.37
CA ILE A 231 -15.70 -4.04 -13.78
C ILE A 231 -16.95 -3.45 -14.41
N LYS A 232 -17.44 -2.32 -13.87
CA LYS A 232 -18.70 -1.71 -14.33
C LYS A 232 -18.55 -0.92 -15.63
N TYR A 233 -17.43 -0.24 -15.83
CA TYR A 233 -17.27 0.77 -16.87
C TYR A 233 -16.16 0.44 -17.88
N GLY A 234 -15.52 -0.75 -17.79
CA GLY A 234 -14.33 -1.03 -18.57
C GLY A 234 -13.17 -0.09 -18.18
N ASN A 235 -12.35 0.31 -19.13
CA ASN A 235 -11.35 1.33 -18.90
C ASN A 235 -12.01 2.72 -18.89
N VAL A 236 -12.11 3.34 -17.71
CA VAL A 236 -12.79 4.63 -17.56
C VAL A 236 -12.12 5.78 -18.30
N LEU A 237 -10.89 5.61 -18.77
CA LEU A 237 -10.24 6.60 -19.62
C LEU A 237 -10.80 6.58 -21.06
N ASP A 238 -11.33 5.44 -21.53
CA ASP A 238 -11.87 5.29 -22.89
C ASP A 238 -13.34 5.71 -22.98
N ASP A 239 -14.08 5.69 -21.86
CA ASP A 239 -15.48 6.09 -21.79
C ASP A 239 -15.61 7.60 -21.56
N ASP A 240 -15.95 8.35 -22.60
CA ASP A 240 -16.10 9.80 -22.52
C ASP A 240 -17.28 10.27 -21.67
N SER A 241 -18.26 9.41 -21.40
CA SER A 241 -19.38 9.69 -20.51
C SER A 241 -18.99 9.65 -19.03
N TYR A 242 -17.89 8.95 -18.67
CA TYR A 242 -17.44 8.82 -17.30
C TYR A 242 -16.45 9.91 -16.92
N TYR A 243 -16.86 10.79 -16.05
CA TYR A 243 -16.07 11.95 -15.60
C TYR A 243 -15.80 11.96 -14.10
N TYR A 244 -16.35 11.02 -13.37
CA TYR A 244 -16.22 10.94 -11.92
C TYR A 244 -15.28 9.81 -11.48
N CYS A 245 -14.18 10.16 -10.81
CA CYS A 245 -13.24 9.20 -10.28
C CYS A 245 -13.49 8.95 -8.81
N SER A 246 -14.13 7.83 -8.48
CA SER A 246 -14.15 7.31 -7.12
C SER A 246 -14.27 5.80 -7.15
N ASN A 247 -13.92 5.11 -6.16
CA ASN A 247 -14.28 3.74 -5.75
C ASN A 247 -14.35 2.61 -6.79
N HIS A 248 -14.25 2.87 -8.10
CA HIS A 248 -14.34 1.86 -9.17
C HIS A 248 -12.98 1.46 -9.74
N THR A 249 -11.96 2.30 -9.60
CA THR A 249 -10.60 2.06 -10.09
C THR A 249 -9.61 1.92 -8.94
N VAL A 250 -8.46 1.33 -9.22
CA VAL A 250 -7.36 1.25 -8.23
C VAL A 250 -6.75 2.64 -8.03
N PRO A 251 -6.21 3.34 -9.06
CA PRO A 251 -5.73 4.70 -8.88
C PRO A 251 -6.88 5.69 -8.70
N ARG A 252 -6.68 6.68 -7.83
CA ARG A 252 -7.64 7.72 -7.48
C ARG A 252 -6.94 8.97 -6.96
N ALA A 253 -7.67 10.06 -6.74
CA ALA A 253 -7.10 11.29 -6.18
C ALA A 253 -6.32 11.06 -4.87
N SER A 254 -6.79 10.14 -4.03
CA SER A 254 -6.17 9.81 -2.73
C SER A 254 -4.97 8.87 -2.80
N THR A 255 -4.55 8.42 -3.98
CA THR A 255 -3.37 7.54 -4.13
C THR A 255 -2.11 8.27 -3.71
N VAL A 256 -1.38 7.70 -2.74
CA VAL A 256 -0.16 8.30 -2.16
C VAL A 256 1.06 7.38 -2.19
N GLY A 257 0.91 6.14 -2.63
CA GLY A 257 2.06 5.24 -2.79
C GLY A 257 1.68 3.86 -3.29
N VAL A 258 2.67 3.20 -3.90
CA VAL A 258 2.61 1.80 -4.31
C VAL A 258 3.87 1.11 -3.82
N PHE A 259 3.73 -0.05 -3.21
CA PHE A 259 4.82 -0.80 -2.63
C PHE A 259 4.68 -2.27 -3.02
N VAL A 260 5.73 -2.82 -3.62
CA VAL A 260 5.85 -4.26 -3.88
C VAL A 260 7.02 -4.78 -3.08
N VAL A 261 6.76 -5.68 -2.15
CA VAL A 261 7.76 -6.30 -1.27
C VAL A 261 8.16 -7.64 -1.86
N VAL A 262 9.45 -7.89 -1.98
CA VAL A 262 10.04 -9.16 -2.40
C VAL A 262 10.63 -9.81 -1.15
N CYS A 263 10.01 -10.90 -0.70
CA CYS A 263 10.36 -11.59 0.54
C CYS A 263 11.51 -12.59 0.32
N ASP A 264 12.64 -12.07 -0.13
CA ASP A 264 13.84 -12.85 -0.44
C ASP A 264 14.78 -12.87 0.78
N GLY A 265 15.18 -14.04 1.24
CA GLY A 265 16.11 -14.17 2.38
C GLY A 265 17.54 -13.76 2.06
N LYS A 266 17.93 -13.75 0.76
CA LYS A 266 19.26 -13.35 0.31
C LYS A 266 19.33 -11.86 -0.06
N CYS A 267 18.29 -11.37 -0.69
CA CYS A 267 18.21 -9.98 -1.15
C CYS A 267 16.81 -9.41 -0.91
N PRO A 268 16.41 -9.19 0.35
CA PRO A 268 15.14 -8.57 0.67
C PRO A 268 15.10 -7.14 0.16
N ARG A 269 14.03 -6.81 -0.58
CA ARG A 269 13.92 -5.53 -1.28
C ARG A 269 12.48 -5.12 -1.49
N MET A 270 12.28 -3.87 -1.82
CA MET A 270 11.00 -3.32 -2.23
C MET A 270 11.11 -2.57 -3.55
N LEU A 271 10.05 -2.61 -4.36
CA LEU A 271 9.83 -1.68 -5.46
C LEU A 271 8.85 -0.61 -4.98
N VAL A 272 9.26 0.65 -5.00
CA VAL A 272 8.56 1.75 -4.32
C VAL A 272 8.19 2.86 -5.28
N MET A 273 6.94 3.29 -5.25
CA MET A 273 6.48 4.58 -5.78
C MET A 273 5.98 5.41 -4.61
N ASN A 274 6.78 6.38 -4.13
CA ASN A 274 6.39 7.22 -2.99
C ASN A 274 5.63 8.47 -3.48
N GLY A 275 4.46 8.22 -4.06
CA GLY A 275 3.60 9.26 -4.65
C GLY A 275 2.43 8.66 -5.42
N HIS A 276 1.78 9.47 -6.26
CA HIS A 276 0.67 9.01 -7.11
C HIS A 276 1.20 8.08 -8.21
N SER A 277 0.59 6.89 -8.35
CA SER A 277 1.05 5.84 -9.27
C SER A 277 1.21 6.26 -10.73
N VAL A 278 0.42 7.24 -11.18
CA VAL A 278 0.47 7.75 -12.57
C VAL A 278 1.67 8.64 -12.81
N SER A 279 1.98 9.55 -11.88
CA SER A 279 3.05 10.55 -12.04
C SER A 279 4.41 10.10 -11.50
N SER A 280 4.45 9.09 -10.63
CA SER A 280 5.68 8.57 -10.02
C SER A 280 6.34 7.47 -10.86
N ILE A 281 7.58 7.13 -10.53
CA ILE A 281 8.28 5.95 -11.05
C ILE A 281 8.46 4.91 -9.96
N ALA A 282 8.61 3.65 -10.35
CA ALA A 282 8.91 2.57 -9.42
C ALA A 282 10.42 2.47 -9.20
N VAL A 283 10.86 2.50 -7.95
CA VAL A 283 12.27 2.55 -7.54
C VAL A 283 12.61 1.35 -6.66
N PRO A 284 13.64 0.56 -6.98
CA PRO A 284 14.10 -0.52 -6.11
C PRO A 284 14.85 0.02 -4.90
N VAL A 285 14.56 -0.54 -3.73
CA VAL A 285 15.22 -0.24 -2.44
C VAL A 285 15.59 -1.56 -1.77
N TYR A 286 16.84 -1.68 -1.34
CA TYR A 286 17.44 -2.90 -0.80
C TYR A 286 17.71 -2.76 0.70
N VAL A 287 17.38 -3.78 1.49
CA VAL A 287 17.67 -3.77 2.94
C VAL A 287 19.18 -3.76 3.20
N GLN A 288 19.95 -4.52 2.42
CA GLN A 288 21.40 -4.58 2.58
C GLN A 288 22.13 -3.27 2.19
N ALA A 289 21.45 -2.36 1.50
CA ALA A 289 21.98 -1.02 1.22
C ALA A 289 22.04 -0.12 2.47
N GLY A 290 21.40 -0.56 3.57
CA GLY A 290 21.32 0.25 4.79
C GLY A 290 20.60 1.56 4.54
N SER A 291 21.14 2.65 5.06
CA SER A 291 20.60 4.01 4.87
C SER A 291 20.85 4.60 3.47
N ASN A 292 21.54 3.88 2.57
CA ASN A 292 21.71 4.32 1.19
C ASN A 292 20.43 4.09 0.38
N ILE A 293 19.52 5.03 0.47
CA ILE A 293 18.21 5.03 -0.19
C ILE A 293 18.21 6.15 -1.25
N PRO A 294 17.66 5.91 -2.47
CA PRO A 294 17.52 6.96 -3.47
C PRO A 294 16.76 8.17 -2.93
N GLU A 295 17.29 9.39 -3.16
CA GLU A 295 16.72 10.62 -2.62
C GLU A 295 15.28 10.87 -3.10
N CYS A 296 14.97 10.48 -4.33
CA CYS A 296 13.63 10.66 -4.91
C CYS A 296 12.51 9.90 -4.14
N VAL A 297 12.83 8.87 -3.35
CA VAL A 297 11.86 8.14 -2.50
C VAL A 297 12.06 8.39 -1.00
N HIS A 298 13.25 8.80 -0.58
CA HIS A 298 13.52 9.20 0.80
C HIS A 298 12.97 10.60 1.07
N GLY A 299 13.26 11.54 0.15
CA GLY A 299 12.77 12.92 0.22
C GLY A 299 11.35 13.11 -0.32
N ASP A 300 10.99 14.36 -0.57
CA ASP A 300 9.65 14.79 -0.94
C ASP A 300 9.39 14.88 -2.46
N ALA A 301 10.39 14.64 -3.30
CA ALA A 301 10.32 14.95 -4.72
C ALA A 301 9.17 14.24 -5.46
N MET A 302 8.97 12.93 -5.25
CA MET A 302 7.86 12.20 -5.84
C MET A 302 6.50 12.67 -5.34
N ARG A 303 6.42 13.06 -4.07
CA ARG A 303 5.20 13.59 -3.46
C ARG A 303 4.82 14.94 -4.06
N LEU A 304 5.78 15.84 -4.21
CA LEU A 304 5.57 17.17 -4.81
C LEU A 304 5.08 17.03 -6.26
N LEU A 305 5.75 16.21 -7.07
CA LEU A 305 5.29 15.90 -8.43
C LEU A 305 3.87 15.33 -8.45
N SER A 306 3.53 14.50 -7.47
CA SER A 306 2.20 13.90 -7.35
C SER A 306 1.13 14.92 -6.96
N ASN A 307 1.48 15.95 -6.19
CA ASN A 307 0.56 17.04 -5.86
C ASN A 307 0.26 17.88 -7.12
N ASP A 308 1.28 18.24 -7.90
CA ASP A 308 1.10 18.96 -9.16
C ASP A 308 0.22 18.16 -10.14
N PHE A 309 0.46 16.85 -10.23
CA PHE A 309 -0.38 15.96 -11.04
C PHE A 309 -1.83 15.94 -10.55
N ARG A 310 -2.06 15.80 -9.23
CA ARG A 310 -3.41 15.74 -8.68
C ARG A 310 -4.19 17.03 -8.93
N GLU A 311 -3.53 18.16 -8.81
CA GLU A 311 -4.16 19.47 -9.06
C GLU A 311 -4.75 19.55 -10.48
N LYS A 312 -4.03 19.04 -11.46
CA LYS A 312 -4.45 19.04 -12.88
C LYS A 312 -5.40 17.88 -13.22
N ALA A 313 -5.18 16.70 -12.63
CA ALA A 313 -5.91 15.48 -12.95
C ALA A 313 -7.26 15.35 -12.22
N TYR A 314 -7.39 15.95 -11.04
CA TYR A 314 -8.59 15.79 -10.21
C TYR A 314 -9.13 17.13 -9.73
N THR A 315 -10.17 17.61 -10.37
CA THR A 315 -10.88 18.81 -9.96
C THR A 315 -12.04 18.47 -9.02
N SER A 316 -12.51 19.44 -8.24
CA SER A 316 -13.66 19.26 -7.35
C SER A 316 -14.80 20.17 -7.79
N VAL A 317 -15.94 19.56 -8.12
CA VAL A 317 -17.17 20.31 -8.44
C VAL A 317 -18.28 19.75 -7.54
N ASN A 318 -18.95 20.60 -6.77
CA ASN A 318 -20.02 20.21 -5.86
C ASN A 318 -19.65 19.01 -4.95
N LYS A 319 -18.45 19.05 -4.34
CA LYS A 319 -17.87 17.98 -3.50
C LYS A 319 -17.59 16.66 -4.24
N LYS A 320 -17.74 16.59 -5.53
CA LYS A 320 -17.36 15.44 -6.35
C LYS A 320 -15.99 15.67 -6.98
N LYS A 321 -15.16 14.64 -6.98
CA LYS A 321 -13.86 14.63 -7.67
C LYS A 321 -14.08 14.24 -9.13
N LEU A 322 -13.86 15.17 -10.04
CA LEU A 322 -13.88 14.91 -11.46
C LEU A 322 -12.49 14.53 -11.96
N LEU A 323 -12.44 13.59 -12.89
CA LEU A 323 -11.21 13.12 -13.51
C LEU A 323 -10.99 13.87 -14.84
N ASN A 324 -9.89 14.60 -14.93
CA ASN A 324 -9.39 15.09 -16.22
C ASN A 324 -8.65 13.96 -16.94
N LYS A 325 -9.36 13.26 -17.81
CA LYS A 325 -8.84 12.08 -18.52
C LYS A 325 -7.69 12.42 -19.44
N GLU A 326 -7.70 13.61 -20.05
CA GLU A 326 -6.66 14.02 -20.98
C GLU A 326 -5.33 14.23 -20.27
N VAL A 327 -5.33 14.86 -19.09
CA VAL A 327 -4.14 14.94 -18.22
C VAL A 327 -3.63 13.56 -17.90
N VAL A 328 -4.49 12.65 -17.43
CA VAL A 328 -4.11 11.28 -17.06
C VAL A 328 -3.53 10.52 -18.25
N ARG A 329 -4.25 10.51 -19.40
CA ARG A 329 -3.77 9.86 -20.64
C ARG A 329 -2.40 10.41 -21.08
N SER A 330 -2.25 11.74 -21.02
CA SER A 330 -1.02 12.41 -21.45
C SER A 330 0.18 12.03 -20.56
N VAL A 331 -0.02 11.94 -19.25
CA VAL A 331 1.02 11.49 -18.33
C VAL A 331 1.29 9.98 -18.46
N LEU A 332 0.26 9.15 -18.65
CA LEU A 332 0.43 7.71 -18.87
C LEU A 332 1.20 7.37 -20.16
N ARG A 333 1.13 8.22 -21.20
CA ARG A 333 1.91 8.08 -22.44
C ARG A 333 3.42 8.32 -22.23
N ILE A 334 3.83 8.95 -21.14
CA ILE A 334 5.23 9.10 -20.81
C ILE A 334 5.78 7.71 -20.48
N LYS A 335 6.69 7.23 -21.33
CA LYS A 335 7.36 5.94 -21.10
C LYS A 335 8.07 5.95 -19.75
N GLN A 336 7.71 5.03 -18.89
CA GLN A 336 8.40 4.84 -17.62
C GLN A 336 9.89 4.52 -17.88
N PRO A 337 10.80 5.07 -17.07
CA PRO A 337 12.18 4.62 -17.12
C PRO A 337 12.21 3.11 -16.86
N LYS A 338 12.95 2.38 -17.68
CA LYS A 338 13.23 0.98 -17.38
C LYS A 338 14.18 0.95 -16.18
N MET A 339 13.66 0.46 -15.05
CA MET A 339 14.46 0.23 -13.87
C MET A 339 14.85 -1.24 -13.84
N ASP A 340 16.14 -1.48 -13.83
CA ASP A 340 16.63 -2.81 -13.49
C ASP A 340 16.45 -2.98 -11.97
N MET A 341 15.89 -4.10 -11.56
CA MET A 341 15.79 -4.51 -10.16
C MET A 341 16.64 -5.78 -9.98
N PRO A 342 17.94 -5.63 -9.80
CA PRO A 342 18.84 -6.78 -9.58
C PRO A 342 18.36 -7.67 -8.45
N LYS A 343 18.56 -8.97 -8.60
CA LYS A 343 18.27 -9.96 -7.54
C LYS A 343 19.36 -10.00 -6.47
N GLU A 344 20.37 -9.19 -6.63
CA GLU A 344 21.46 -8.94 -5.68
C GLU A 344 21.58 -7.44 -5.44
N THR A 345 22.01 -7.08 -4.23
CA THR A 345 22.25 -5.66 -3.92
C THR A 345 23.40 -5.15 -4.82
N PRO A 346 23.21 -4.04 -5.52
CA PRO A 346 24.25 -3.48 -6.37
C PRO A 346 25.58 -3.25 -5.61
N VAL A 347 26.69 -3.66 -6.20
CA VAL A 347 28.03 -3.52 -5.58
C VAL A 347 28.35 -2.06 -5.29
N ASP A 348 28.12 -1.18 -6.26
CA ASP A 348 28.19 0.28 -6.05
C ASP A 348 26.78 0.84 -5.89
N ILE A 349 26.28 0.77 -4.67
CA ILE A 349 24.94 1.25 -4.34
C ILE A 349 24.80 2.77 -4.49
N HIS A 350 25.87 3.53 -4.29
CA HIS A 350 25.84 4.98 -4.45
C HIS A 350 25.68 5.39 -5.91
N ALA A 351 26.47 4.79 -6.81
CA ALA A 351 26.34 5.03 -8.25
C ALA A 351 24.97 4.56 -8.76
N PHE A 352 24.48 3.42 -8.27
CA PHE A 352 23.16 2.89 -8.61
C PHE A 352 22.06 3.88 -8.20
N ASN A 353 22.04 4.35 -6.96
CA ASN A 353 21.04 5.30 -6.46
C ASN A 353 21.12 6.65 -7.18
N ALA A 354 22.33 7.15 -7.43
CA ALA A 354 22.52 8.39 -8.20
C ALA A 354 21.96 8.29 -9.63
N ASN A 355 22.07 7.10 -10.26
CA ASN A 355 21.46 6.87 -11.57
C ASN A 355 19.92 6.86 -11.49
N ILE A 356 19.34 6.26 -10.44
CA ILE A 356 17.91 6.29 -10.19
C ILE A 356 17.40 7.73 -10.05
N ASP A 357 18.07 8.55 -9.24
CA ASP A 357 17.70 9.95 -9.04
C ASP A 357 17.79 10.77 -10.34
N LYS A 358 18.78 10.51 -11.19
CA LYS A 358 18.86 11.10 -12.55
C LYS A 358 17.68 10.66 -13.44
N LEU A 359 17.31 9.38 -13.38
CA LEU A 359 16.17 8.86 -14.14
C LEU A 359 14.86 9.47 -13.66
N PHE A 360 14.69 9.64 -12.34
CA PHE A 360 13.55 10.34 -11.77
C PHE A 360 13.50 11.80 -12.21
N ALA A 361 14.59 12.56 -12.09
CA ALA A 361 14.64 13.96 -12.49
C ALA A 361 14.28 14.15 -13.99
N LYS A 362 14.74 13.23 -14.86
CA LYS A 362 14.36 13.22 -16.27
C LYS A 362 12.87 12.93 -16.47
N HIS A 363 12.31 12.01 -15.69
CA HIS A 363 10.88 11.69 -15.72
C HIS A 363 10.04 12.86 -15.20
N GLU A 364 10.42 13.45 -14.08
CA GLU A 364 9.78 14.62 -13.49
C GLU A 364 9.69 15.78 -14.50
N LYS A 365 10.82 16.12 -15.15
CA LYS A 365 10.83 17.15 -16.19
C LYS A 365 9.82 16.89 -17.32
N ARG A 366 9.66 15.62 -17.72
CA ARG A 366 8.68 15.23 -18.75
C ARG A 366 7.25 15.37 -18.25
N VAL A 367 6.97 14.93 -17.02
CA VAL A 367 5.63 15.06 -16.40
C VAL A 367 5.28 16.54 -16.27
N ARG A 368 6.15 17.38 -15.68
CA ARG A 368 5.93 18.83 -15.53
C ARG A 368 5.69 19.52 -16.88
N LYS A 369 6.43 19.14 -17.92
CA LYS A 369 6.20 19.64 -19.29
C LYS A 369 4.82 19.26 -19.84
N VAL A 370 4.29 18.09 -19.49
CA VAL A 370 2.93 17.71 -19.87
C VAL A 370 1.93 18.53 -19.06
N LEU A 371 2.09 18.62 -17.73
CA LEU A 371 1.18 19.32 -16.84
C LEU A 371 1.08 20.83 -17.12
N SER A 372 2.16 21.45 -17.65
CA SER A 372 2.17 22.87 -18.00
C SER A 372 1.27 23.23 -19.22
N LYS A 373 0.74 22.22 -19.91
CA LYS A 373 -0.20 22.43 -21.04
C LYS A 373 -1.66 22.52 -20.60
N PHE A 374 -1.91 22.20 -19.35
CA PHE A 374 -3.24 22.20 -18.71
C PHE A 374 -3.28 23.24 -17.57
#